data_7b1f489f2f97672a911ef1ed716668b2
#
_entry.id   7b1f489f2f97672a911ef1ed716668b2
#
_cell.length_a   1.000
_cell.length_b   1.000
_cell.length_c   1.000
_cell.angle_alpha   90.00
_cell.angle_beta   90.00
_cell.angle_gamma   90.00
#
_symmetry.space_group_name_H-M   'P 1'
#
loop_
_entity.id
_entity.type
_entity.pdbx_description
1 polymer ?
#
loop_
_entity_poly.entity_id
_entity_poly.type
_entity_poly.pdbx_seq_one_letter_code
_entity_poly.pdbx_strand_id
1 'polypeptide(L)'
;MADCIFCKIIAGEIPSSKVYEDEKVLAFLDISQVTPGHTLVVPKEHFRNVLDMDADSTSQLFARVPDIARKVMKATGAAGMNIINNNEEIAGQTVFHTHVHLAPRYSCLLYTSDAADE
;
A
#
# COMPACT_ATOMS: atom_id res chain seq x y z
N MET A 1 8.29 -5.79 17.20
CA MET A 1 7.86 -6.11 15.86
C MET A 1 7.19 -7.46 15.77
N ALA A 2 7.26 -8.24 16.83
CA ALA A 2 6.63 -9.56 16.82
C ALA A 2 5.14 -9.49 16.52
N ASP A 3 4.50 -8.40 16.93
CA ASP A 3 3.06 -8.26 16.73
C ASP A 3 2.66 -7.56 15.44
N CYS A 4 3.64 -7.15 14.65
CA CYS A 4 3.33 -6.44 13.41
C CYS A 4 2.96 -7.43 12.31
N ILE A 5 1.72 -7.33 11.83
CA ILE A 5 1.27 -8.24 10.79
C ILE A 5 2.06 -8.07 9.49
N PHE A 6 2.46 -6.83 9.15
CA PHE A 6 3.25 -6.60 7.93
C PHE A 6 4.67 -7.13 8.09
N CYS A 7 5.26 -7.02 9.27
CA CYS A 7 6.56 -7.64 9.50
C CYS A 7 6.49 -9.15 9.33
N LYS A 8 5.38 -9.76 9.75
CA LYS A 8 5.20 -11.21 9.59
C LYS A 8 5.03 -11.59 8.13
N ILE A 9 4.34 -10.76 7.35
CA ILE A 9 4.19 -10.99 5.92
C ILE A 9 5.55 -10.87 5.24
N ILE A 10 6.32 -9.86 5.60
CA ILE A 10 7.66 -9.66 5.05
C ILE A 10 8.56 -10.85 5.35
N ALA A 11 8.46 -11.39 6.55
CA ALA A 11 9.26 -12.53 6.97
C ALA A 11 8.77 -13.86 6.39
N GLY A 12 7.64 -13.86 5.72
CA GLY A 12 7.08 -15.08 5.13
C GLY A 12 6.30 -15.93 6.11
N GLU A 13 6.03 -15.43 7.31
CA GLU A 13 5.27 -16.17 8.31
C GLU A 13 3.78 -16.18 8.01
N ILE A 14 3.29 -15.14 7.32
CA ILE A 14 1.91 -15.05 6.88
C ILE A 14 1.93 -14.97 5.36
N PRO A 15 1.17 -15.82 4.67
CA PRO A 15 1.16 -15.80 3.20
C PRO A 15 0.53 -14.53 2.66
N SER A 16 0.98 -14.13 1.49
CA SER A 16 0.44 -12.96 0.79
C SER A 16 0.57 -13.16 -0.70
N SER A 17 -0.24 -12.42 -1.46
CA SER A 17 -0.14 -12.41 -2.91
C SER A 17 0.78 -11.26 -3.29
N LYS A 18 2.02 -11.58 -3.59
CA LYS A 18 3.02 -10.57 -3.87
C LYS A 18 2.86 -9.98 -5.27
N VAL A 19 2.97 -8.67 -5.36
CA VAL A 19 2.93 -7.93 -6.61
C VAL A 19 4.33 -7.55 -7.03
N TYR A 20 5.18 -7.21 -6.06
CA TYR A 20 6.54 -6.77 -6.31
C TYR A 20 7.36 -6.99 -5.03
N GLU A 21 8.62 -7.32 -5.21
CA GLU A 21 9.50 -7.46 -4.04
C GLU A 21 10.94 -7.19 -4.46
N ASP A 22 11.65 -6.43 -3.65
CA ASP A 22 13.10 -6.31 -3.74
C ASP A 22 13.64 -6.28 -2.32
N GLU A 23 14.93 -5.94 -2.16
CA GLU A 23 15.56 -5.99 -0.85
C GLU A 23 15.05 -4.94 0.12
N LYS A 24 14.39 -3.89 -0.38
CA LYS A 24 13.95 -2.77 0.45
C LYS A 24 12.44 -2.70 0.62
N VAL A 25 11.68 -3.20 -0.34
CA VAL A 25 10.25 -2.95 -0.42
C VAL A 25 9.51 -4.23 -0.82
N LEU A 26 8.32 -4.40 -0.26
CA LEU A 26 7.39 -5.46 -0.65
C LEU A 26 6.06 -4.82 -1.01
N ALA A 27 5.45 -5.27 -2.10
CA ALA A 27 4.09 -4.88 -2.45
C ALA A 27 3.24 -6.14 -2.55
N PHE A 28 2.05 -6.12 -1.96
CA PHE A 28 1.17 -7.28 -1.94
C PHE A 28 -0.28 -6.83 -1.96
N LEU A 29 -1.15 -7.73 -2.42
CA LEU A 29 -2.58 -7.43 -2.47
C LEU A 29 -3.15 -7.35 -1.06
N ASP A 30 -3.99 -6.34 -0.83
CA ASP A 30 -4.68 -6.19 0.44
C ASP A 30 -5.79 -7.25 0.50
N ILE A 31 -5.88 -7.95 1.62
CA ILE A 31 -6.93 -8.96 1.82
C ILE A 31 -8.29 -8.28 1.84
N SER A 32 -8.36 -7.10 2.42
CA SER A 32 -9.62 -6.36 2.54
C SER A 32 -9.73 -5.33 1.43
N GLN A 33 -9.65 -5.79 0.20
CA GLN A 33 -9.59 -4.89 -0.95
C GLN A 33 -10.80 -3.98 -1.02
N VAL A 34 -10.52 -2.67 -1.11
CA VAL A 34 -11.56 -1.67 -1.35
C VAL A 34 -12.02 -1.75 -2.80
N THR A 35 -11.06 -1.95 -3.70
CA THR A 35 -11.35 -2.15 -5.12
C THR A 35 -10.52 -3.34 -5.59
N PRO A 36 -10.93 -4.00 -6.67
CA PRO A 36 -10.10 -5.09 -7.21
C PRO A 36 -8.70 -4.60 -7.53
N GLY A 37 -7.70 -5.33 -7.07
CA GLY A 37 -6.31 -4.98 -7.29
C GLY A 37 -5.73 -4.03 -6.25
N HIS A 38 -6.46 -3.72 -5.20
CA HIS A 38 -5.97 -2.87 -4.12
C HIS A 38 -4.67 -3.46 -3.56
N THR A 39 -3.60 -2.71 -3.66
CA THR A 39 -2.25 -3.17 -3.32
C THR A 39 -1.68 -2.31 -2.21
N LEU A 40 -0.89 -2.92 -1.34
CA LEU A 40 -0.16 -2.22 -0.28
C LEU A 40 1.32 -2.27 -0.61
N VAL A 41 2.00 -1.12 -0.51
CA VAL A 41 3.44 -1.03 -0.70
C VAL A 41 4.05 -0.70 0.65
N VAL A 42 4.95 -1.55 1.14
CA VAL A 42 5.51 -1.40 2.47
C VAL A 42 7.03 -1.45 2.42
N PRO A 43 7.73 -0.67 3.25
CA PRO A 43 9.16 -0.84 3.43
C PRO A 43 9.39 -2.13 4.24
N LYS A 44 10.46 -2.84 3.93
CA LYS A 44 10.77 -4.06 4.70
C LYS A 44 11.24 -3.73 6.11
N GLU A 45 11.88 -2.58 6.29
CA GLU A 45 12.21 -2.11 7.61
C GLU A 45 10.98 -1.56 8.29
N HIS A 46 10.82 -1.84 9.58
CA HIS A 46 9.65 -1.40 10.31
C HIS A 46 9.75 0.07 10.70
N PHE A 47 8.75 0.86 10.29
CA PHE A 47 8.55 2.24 10.75
C PHE A 47 7.07 2.35 11.09
N ARG A 48 6.75 3.10 12.13
CA ARG A 48 5.36 3.27 12.52
C ARG A 48 4.55 3.90 11.37
N ASN A 49 5.08 4.97 10.78
CA ASN A 49 4.49 5.61 9.60
C ASN A 49 5.55 6.53 9.00
N VAL A 50 5.15 7.33 7.99
CA VAL A 50 6.09 8.22 7.29
C VAL A 50 6.72 9.24 8.23
N LEU A 51 5.99 9.67 9.25
CA LEU A 51 6.50 10.66 10.19
C LEU A 51 7.69 10.15 11.00
N ASP A 52 7.87 8.84 11.03
CA ASP A 52 8.94 8.16 11.75
C ASP A 52 10.11 7.81 10.84
N MET A 53 10.01 8.09 9.55
CA MET A 53 11.00 7.65 8.57
C MET A 53 12.04 8.72 8.28
N ASP A 54 13.27 8.29 8.04
CA ASP A 54 14.31 9.19 7.60
C ASP A 54 14.20 9.41 6.09
N ALA A 55 14.97 10.38 5.58
CA ALA A 55 14.89 10.77 4.17
C ALA A 55 15.27 9.63 3.24
N ASP A 56 16.29 8.87 3.60
CA ASP A 56 16.75 7.79 2.73
C ASP A 56 15.71 6.67 2.64
N SER A 57 15.18 6.24 3.78
CA SER A 57 14.16 5.20 3.79
C SER A 57 12.90 5.65 3.06
N THR A 58 12.50 6.90 3.23
CA THR A 58 11.36 7.47 2.54
C THR A 58 11.60 7.47 1.04
N SER A 59 12.78 7.86 0.60
CA SER A 59 13.14 7.86 -0.82
C SER A 59 13.08 6.45 -1.40
N GLN A 60 13.62 5.48 -0.66
CA GLN A 60 13.62 4.10 -1.13
C GLN A 60 12.19 3.59 -1.35
N LEU A 61 11.30 3.91 -0.43
CA LEU A 61 9.92 3.46 -0.53
C LEU A 61 9.20 4.15 -1.69
N PHE A 62 9.20 5.48 -1.70
CA PHE A 62 8.38 6.23 -2.66
C PHE A 62 8.96 6.21 -4.07
N ALA A 63 10.27 5.98 -4.21
CA ALA A 63 10.86 5.86 -5.55
C ALA A 63 10.28 4.66 -6.31
N ARG A 64 9.82 3.66 -5.60
CA ARG A 64 9.28 2.44 -6.22
C ARG A 64 7.80 2.52 -6.53
N VAL A 65 7.09 3.46 -5.91
CA VAL A 65 5.64 3.55 -6.04
C VAL A 65 5.18 3.74 -7.48
N PRO A 66 5.76 4.64 -8.28
CA PRO A 66 5.27 4.82 -9.65
C PRO A 66 5.34 3.55 -10.50
N ASP A 67 6.43 2.80 -10.42
CA ASP A 67 6.56 1.58 -11.21
C ASP A 67 5.58 0.51 -10.78
N ILE A 68 5.39 0.36 -9.47
CA ILE A 68 4.44 -0.61 -8.95
C ILE A 68 3.03 -0.21 -9.33
N ALA A 69 2.70 1.07 -9.24
CA ALA A 69 1.38 1.57 -9.60
C ALA A 69 1.08 1.31 -11.07
N ARG A 70 2.06 1.56 -11.95
CA ARG A 70 1.89 1.29 -13.38
C ARG A 70 1.67 -0.19 -13.65
N LYS A 71 2.38 -1.04 -12.93
CA LYS A 71 2.21 -2.49 -13.07
C LYS A 71 0.80 -2.91 -12.68
N VAL A 72 0.29 -2.37 -11.58
CA VAL A 72 -1.06 -2.67 -11.13
C VAL A 72 -2.09 -2.16 -12.13
N MET A 73 -1.92 -0.94 -12.64
CA MET A 73 -2.80 -0.39 -13.65
C MET A 73 -2.88 -1.29 -14.88
N LYS A 74 -1.72 -1.73 -15.35
CA LYS A 74 -1.67 -2.58 -16.53
C LYS A 74 -2.33 -3.93 -16.29
N ALA A 75 -2.09 -4.51 -15.13
CA ALA A 75 -2.63 -5.83 -14.80
C ALA A 75 -4.14 -5.81 -14.60
N THR A 76 -4.67 -4.69 -14.11
CA THR A 76 -6.09 -4.61 -13.77
C THR A 76 -6.94 -3.96 -14.86
N GLY A 77 -6.32 -3.22 -15.77
CA GLY A 77 -7.08 -2.43 -16.74
C GLY A 77 -7.73 -1.20 -16.13
N ALA A 78 -7.29 -0.80 -14.94
CA ALA A 78 -7.88 0.36 -14.27
C ALA A 78 -7.65 1.64 -15.07
N ALA A 79 -8.57 2.59 -14.91
CA ALA A 79 -8.50 3.86 -15.60
C ALA A 79 -7.74 4.92 -14.79
N GLY A 80 -7.62 4.71 -13.51
CA GLY A 80 -6.89 5.63 -12.64
C GLY A 80 -6.50 4.95 -11.35
N MET A 81 -5.83 5.70 -10.47
CA MET A 81 -5.28 5.13 -9.24
C MET A 81 -5.29 6.20 -8.16
N ASN A 82 -5.84 5.86 -7.00
CA ASN A 82 -5.64 6.68 -5.83
C ASN A 82 -4.46 6.13 -5.05
N ILE A 83 -3.53 6.99 -4.71
CA ILE A 83 -2.36 6.63 -3.92
C ILE A 83 -2.52 7.31 -2.57
N ILE A 84 -2.66 6.53 -1.52
CA ILE A 84 -3.07 7.02 -0.21
C ILE A 84 -2.09 6.55 0.85
N ASN A 85 -1.70 7.48 1.73
CA ASN A 85 -0.86 7.14 2.87
C ASN A 85 -1.42 7.82 4.10
N ASN A 86 -1.78 7.03 5.10
CA ASN A 86 -2.39 7.51 6.33
C ASN A 86 -1.38 7.40 7.47
N ASN A 87 -1.27 8.47 8.25
CA ASN A 87 -0.31 8.55 9.35
C ASN A 87 -1.05 8.88 10.63
N GLU A 88 -1.05 7.97 11.59
CA GLU A 88 -1.72 7.98 12.88
C GLU A 88 -3.19 7.62 12.77
N GLU A 89 -3.70 7.13 13.88
CA GLU A 89 -5.06 6.59 13.93
C GLU A 89 -6.12 7.60 13.51
N ILE A 90 -5.97 8.84 13.96
CA ILE A 90 -6.94 9.88 13.64
C ILE A 90 -7.00 10.19 12.15
N ALA A 91 -5.94 9.86 11.43
CA ALA A 91 -5.88 10.05 9.98
C ALA A 91 -6.19 8.78 9.20
N GLY A 92 -6.65 7.74 9.89
CA GLY A 92 -7.09 6.52 9.23
C GLY A 92 -6.08 5.38 9.18
N GLN A 93 -4.96 5.52 9.88
CA GLN A 93 -3.98 4.44 9.91
C GLN A 93 -4.46 3.33 10.83
N THR A 94 -4.55 2.11 10.31
CA THR A 94 -5.05 0.98 11.10
C THR A 94 -3.96 -0.03 11.42
N VAL A 95 -2.90 -0.11 10.61
CA VAL A 95 -1.76 -0.96 10.87
C VAL A 95 -0.55 -0.06 11.05
N PHE A 96 0.19 -0.23 12.15
CA PHE A 96 1.27 0.68 12.48
C PHE A 96 2.62 0.19 11.97
N HIS A 97 2.66 0.07 10.67
CA HIS A 97 3.82 -0.18 9.85
C HIS A 97 3.55 0.60 8.56
N THR A 98 4.44 1.50 8.20
CA THR A 98 4.24 2.37 7.04
C THR A 98 3.73 1.59 5.84
N HIS A 99 2.67 2.08 5.22
CA HIS A 99 2.18 1.47 3.98
C HIS A 99 1.49 2.49 3.11
N VAL A 100 1.63 2.29 1.81
CA VAL A 100 1.02 3.13 0.80
C VAL A 100 -0.04 2.29 0.10
N HIS A 101 -1.26 2.80 0.09
CA HIS A 101 -2.37 2.13 -0.61
C HIS A 101 -2.35 2.51 -2.07
N LEU A 102 -2.44 1.52 -2.94
CA LEU A 102 -2.65 1.73 -4.37
C LEU A 102 -4.05 1.20 -4.65
N ALA A 103 -4.99 2.11 -4.85
CA ALA A 103 -6.40 1.75 -5.03
C ALA A 103 -6.81 2.03 -6.48
N PRO A 104 -6.85 0.99 -7.33
CA PRO A 104 -7.25 1.18 -8.72
C PRO A 104 -8.70 1.65 -8.82
N ARG A 105 -8.97 2.50 -9.80
CA ARG A 105 -10.31 3.01 -10.04
C ARG A 105 -10.72 2.69 -11.46
N TYR A 106 -11.92 2.18 -11.60
CA TYR A 106 -12.42 1.69 -12.89
C TYR A 106 -13.49 2.60 -13.48
N SER A 107 -14.02 3.51 -12.66
CA SER A 107 -15.00 4.48 -13.09
C SER A 107 -14.73 5.78 -12.37
N CYS A 108 -15.40 6.85 -12.81
CA CYS A 108 -15.19 8.16 -12.22
C CYS A 108 -15.59 8.15 -10.74
N LEU A 109 -14.67 8.59 -9.89
CA LEU A 109 -14.89 8.63 -8.46
C LEU A 109 -16.08 9.49 -8.09
N LEU A 110 -16.34 10.54 -8.89
CA LEU A 110 -17.47 11.42 -8.62
C LEU A 110 -18.81 10.72 -8.73
N TYR A 111 -18.88 9.64 -9.51
CA TYR A 111 -20.11 8.90 -9.66
C TYR A 111 -20.31 7.86 -8.58
N THR A 112 -19.25 7.50 -7.90
CA THR A 112 -19.30 6.45 -6.87
C THR A 112 -19.13 7.00 -5.48
N SER A 113 -18.72 8.22 -5.35
CA SER A 113 -18.30 8.77 -4.06
C SER A 113 -19.42 8.82 -3.04
N ASP A 114 -20.61 9.04 -3.51
CA ASP A 114 -21.75 9.13 -2.61
C ASP A 114 -22.02 7.79 -1.95
N ALA A 115 -21.60 6.74 -2.55
CA ALA A 115 -21.98 5.43 -2.09
C ALA A 115 -21.07 4.93 -1.00
N ALA A 116 -19.83 4.77 -1.26
CA ALA A 116 -19.02 4.01 -0.35
C ALA A 116 -17.66 4.57 -0.15
N ASP A 117 -17.31 5.51 -0.93
CA ASP A 117 -15.93 5.95 -0.91
C ASP A 117 -15.58 6.81 0.25
N GLU A 118 -16.57 7.31 0.86
CA GLU A 118 -16.33 8.23 1.96
C GLU A 118 -16.30 7.55 3.27
#